data_4583b6d421fe805efdcfa90492e93ace
#
_entry.id   4583b6d421fe805efdcfa90492e93ace
#
_cell.length_a   1.000
_cell.length_b   1.000
_cell.length_c   1.000
_cell.angle_alpha   90.00
_cell.angle_beta   90.00
_cell.angle_gamma   90.00
#
_symmetry.space_group_name_H-M   'P 1'
#
loop_
_entity.id
_entity.type
_entity.pdbx_description
1 polymer ?
#
loop_
_entity_poly.entity_id
_entity_poly.type
_entity_poly.pdbx_seq_one_letter_code
_entity_poly.pdbx_strand_id
1 'polypeptide(L)'
;MEIQLQTILQPDPEICVEEALYFHRMGEEICFDGYFNLFYIEKWKRYTRLEKLQLSIKTAGYQMLRLFHNRECVDEIKLEESKHVYTIEFPWEKYTEGVFWFSLVPDEKCKMQQISGYYMGVCEEVAHVAIGIDICTYRREEYVLRNLKILCERVLQNEELQVSKALWGYIIDNGKTLDAYEPLQQYLKAWQARISVIPNKNAGGAGGFTRGMLEVLEDKEERQLTHVVLMDDDAVLEPDLFVRMYGFLCVVKPEWKDIILGGTMLREDNPYLLFASGETWGEGLIKNANKNLDVREYENATRENLITTKLEKTLYSGWWCCCYSLNIVREDNLPIPLFLHHDDIEFGLRNREHGIVFLNGISVWHRYFEDLPPGSNLYYDIRNDLIEITQQYDRKTAKKYLWSFYWKRLAVRVARNKKDEAYWVIQGANDFLKGPEWLWKQDPEQLHKKIRNVGYDCIIQRWCESVKICCRLLIIRKKVITDYQTNMSKYTTRKAWIKYLGL
;
A
#
# COMPACT_ATOMS: atom_id res chain seq x y z
N MET A 1 -22.22 17.33 -9.21
CA MET A 1 -21.31 16.57 -10.09
C MET A 1 -21.37 15.10 -9.73
N GLU A 2 -21.24 14.21 -10.71
CA GLU A 2 -21.25 12.76 -10.51
C GLU A 2 -19.82 12.20 -10.62
N ILE A 3 -19.46 11.29 -9.70
CA ILE A 3 -18.15 10.67 -9.63
C ILE A 3 -18.27 9.16 -9.43
N GLN A 4 -17.48 8.38 -10.15
CA GLN A 4 -17.35 6.95 -9.94
C GLN A 4 -16.58 6.69 -8.65
N LEU A 5 -17.17 5.90 -7.74
CA LEU A 5 -16.59 5.58 -6.44
C LEU A 5 -16.07 4.14 -6.37
N GLN A 6 -16.73 3.24 -7.08
CA GLN A 6 -16.45 1.80 -7.02
C GLN A 6 -17.13 1.10 -8.20
N THR A 7 -16.43 0.20 -8.89
CA THR A 7 -16.99 -0.67 -9.92
C THR A 7 -17.73 -1.85 -9.29
N ILE A 8 -18.79 -2.34 -9.94
CA ILE A 8 -19.39 -3.64 -9.60
C ILE A 8 -18.46 -4.72 -10.13
N LEU A 9 -17.82 -5.45 -9.20
CA LEU A 9 -16.80 -6.45 -9.53
C LEU A 9 -17.38 -7.86 -9.58
N GLN A 10 -16.77 -8.67 -10.43
CA GLN A 10 -17.04 -10.10 -10.59
C GLN A 10 -15.69 -10.84 -10.64
N PRO A 11 -15.66 -12.16 -10.40
CA PRO A 11 -14.43 -12.95 -10.53
C PRO A 11 -13.77 -12.77 -11.90
N ASP A 12 -12.46 -12.56 -11.89
CA ASP A 12 -11.64 -12.40 -13.11
C ASP A 12 -10.51 -13.45 -13.11
N PRO A 13 -10.39 -14.29 -14.17
CA PRO A 13 -9.37 -15.32 -14.27
C PRO A 13 -7.92 -14.80 -14.24
N GLU A 14 -7.68 -13.55 -14.64
CA GLU A 14 -6.36 -12.93 -14.64
C GLU A 14 -6.00 -12.29 -13.30
N ILE A 15 -6.98 -12.11 -12.40
CA ILE A 15 -6.81 -11.41 -11.12
C ILE A 15 -7.16 -12.35 -9.96
N CYS A 16 -8.46 -12.64 -9.77
CA CYS A 16 -8.93 -13.53 -8.70
C CYS A 16 -10.25 -14.20 -9.08
N VAL A 17 -10.31 -15.53 -8.92
CA VAL A 17 -11.49 -16.35 -9.25
C VAL A 17 -12.34 -16.73 -8.02
N GLU A 18 -11.96 -16.30 -6.83
CA GLU A 18 -12.70 -16.61 -5.59
C GLU A 18 -14.03 -15.84 -5.56
N GLU A 19 -15.13 -16.52 -5.94
CA GLU A 19 -16.46 -15.92 -6.11
C GLU A 19 -16.94 -15.19 -4.84
N ALA A 20 -16.71 -15.77 -3.66
CA ALA A 20 -17.18 -15.22 -2.40
C ALA A 20 -16.55 -13.87 -1.99
N LEU A 21 -15.46 -13.45 -2.64
CA LEU A 21 -14.93 -12.10 -2.49
C LEU A 21 -15.77 -11.03 -3.18
N TYR A 22 -16.61 -11.43 -4.12
CA TYR A 22 -17.40 -10.53 -4.97
C TYR A 22 -18.89 -10.63 -4.69
N PHE A 23 -19.43 -11.84 -4.60
CA PHE A 23 -20.85 -12.08 -4.35
C PHE A 23 -21.11 -13.46 -3.77
N HIS A 24 -22.29 -13.64 -3.18
CA HIS A 24 -22.81 -14.95 -2.76
C HIS A 24 -24.11 -15.25 -3.50
N ARG A 25 -24.52 -16.53 -3.51
CA ARG A 25 -25.78 -16.97 -4.09
C ARG A 25 -26.75 -17.45 -3.00
N MET A 26 -27.95 -16.91 -3.02
CA MET A 26 -29.07 -17.39 -2.20
C MET A 26 -30.14 -18.00 -3.11
N GLY A 27 -30.07 -19.29 -3.36
CA GLY A 27 -30.85 -19.93 -4.43
C GLY A 27 -30.45 -19.39 -5.78
N GLU A 28 -31.39 -18.79 -6.51
CA GLU A 28 -31.13 -18.13 -7.80
C GLU A 28 -30.69 -16.67 -7.66
N GLU A 29 -30.88 -16.03 -6.49
CA GLU A 29 -30.55 -14.64 -6.25
C GLU A 29 -29.04 -14.46 -6.09
N ILE A 30 -28.47 -13.45 -6.77
CA ILE A 30 -27.07 -13.09 -6.69
C ILE A 30 -26.93 -11.88 -5.76
N CYS A 31 -26.25 -12.06 -4.63
CA CYS A 31 -26.05 -11.05 -3.61
C CYS A 31 -24.64 -10.47 -3.72
N PHE A 32 -24.52 -9.20 -4.11
CA PHE A 32 -23.24 -8.49 -4.23
C PHE A 32 -22.76 -7.99 -2.86
N ASP A 33 -22.66 -8.91 -1.91
CA ASP A 33 -22.31 -8.72 -0.51
C ASP A 33 -20.89 -9.19 -0.17
N GLY A 34 -20.08 -9.55 -1.18
CA GLY A 34 -18.68 -9.90 -1.03
C GLY A 34 -17.81 -8.66 -0.74
N TYR A 35 -16.64 -8.88 -0.14
CA TYR A 35 -15.70 -7.84 0.31
C TYR A 35 -15.49 -6.71 -0.72
N PHE A 36 -15.33 -7.04 -1.99
CA PHE A 36 -15.07 -6.06 -3.03
C PHE A 36 -16.31 -5.27 -3.47
N ASN A 37 -17.52 -5.76 -3.21
CA ASN A 37 -18.77 -5.08 -3.62
C ASN A 37 -19.51 -4.39 -2.46
N LEU A 38 -19.07 -4.57 -1.22
CA LEU A 38 -19.58 -3.81 -0.08
C LEU A 38 -19.19 -2.34 -0.19
N PHE A 39 -20.12 -1.43 0.12
CA PHE A 39 -19.86 -0.01 0.23
C PHE A 39 -19.90 0.43 1.69
N TYR A 40 -18.77 0.79 2.28
CA TYR A 40 -18.64 1.16 3.69
C TYR A 40 -19.09 2.60 3.94
N ILE A 41 -20.16 2.79 4.71
CA ILE A 41 -20.81 4.09 4.89
C ILE A 41 -19.96 5.02 5.74
N GLU A 42 -19.49 4.56 6.92
CA GLU A 42 -18.85 5.40 7.92
C GLU A 42 -17.60 6.13 7.41
N LYS A 43 -16.71 5.43 6.70
CA LYS A 43 -15.47 6.02 6.16
C LYS A 43 -15.78 7.11 5.14
N TRP A 44 -16.70 6.85 4.22
CA TRP A 44 -17.10 7.83 3.23
C TRP A 44 -17.78 9.06 3.86
N LYS A 45 -18.68 8.88 4.83
CA LYS A 45 -19.31 10.01 5.54
C LYS A 45 -18.32 10.82 6.37
N ARG A 46 -17.37 10.15 7.00
CA ARG A 46 -16.37 10.81 7.84
C ARG A 46 -15.43 11.70 7.03
N TYR A 47 -14.91 11.19 5.92
CA TYR A 47 -13.81 11.83 5.21
C TYR A 47 -14.22 12.60 3.96
N THR A 48 -15.44 12.42 3.45
CA THR A 48 -15.87 12.97 2.16
C THR A 48 -17.06 13.91 2.25
N ARG A 49 -17.25 14.72 1.17
CA ARG A 49 -18.37 15.62 0.95
C ARG A 49 -19.52 14.96 0.19
N LEU A 50 -19.57 13.63 0.17
CA LEU A 50 -20.57 12.89 -0.57
C LEU A 50 -21.98 13.20 -0.06
N GLU A 51 -22.85 13.72 -0.92
CA GLU A 51 -24.24 14.08 -0.59
C GLU A 51 -25.20 12.94 -0.88
N LYS A 52 -25.01 12.23 -2.02
CA LYS A 52 -25.83 11.11 -2.42
C LYS A 52 -24.97 9.96 -2.90
N LEU A 53 -25.47 8.75 -2.68
CA LEU A 53 -24.92 7.50 -3.22
C LEU A 53 -25.94 6.87 -4.14
N GLN A 54 -25.51 6.53 -5.35
CA GLN A 54 -26.33 5.90 -6.38
C GLN A 54 -25.67 4.63 -6.89
N LEU A 55 -26.47 3.66 -7.29
CA LEU A 55 -26.07 2.50 -8.08
C LEU A 55 -26.43 2.78 -9.53
N SER A 56 -25.44 2.99 -10.38
CA SER A 56 -25.63 3.02 -11.84
C SER A 56 -25.31 1.64 -12.37
N ILE A 57 -26.33 0.90 -12.79
CA ILE A 57 -26.19 -0.50 -13.20
C ILE A 57 -26.75 -0.72 -14.60
N LYS A 58 -25.95 -1.41 -15.42
CA LYS A 58 -26.38 -1.97 -16.70
C LYS A 58 -26.59 -3.46 -16.51
N THR A 59 -27.82 -3.91 -16.72
CA THR A 59 -28.20 -5.31 -16.46
C THR A 59 -29.22 -5.81 -17.45
N ALA A 60 -29.19 -7.10 -17.76
CA ALA A 60 -30.16 -7.81 -18.55
C ALA A 60 -30.36 -9.23 -18.00
N GLY A 61 -31.57 -9.75 -18.06
CA GLY A 61 -31.89 -11.09 -17.56
C GLY A 61 -32.26 -11.16 -16.09
N TYR A 62 -32.60 -10.03 -15.48
CA TYR A 62 -33.04 -9.94 -14.09
C TYR A 62 -34.39 -9.24 -14.00
N GLN A 63 -35.23 -9.65 -13.04
CA GLN A 63 -36.60 -9.13 -12.84
C GLN A 63 -36.71 -8.21 -11.61
N MET A 64 -35.77 -8.32 -10.65
CA MET A 64 -35.83 -7.56 -9.40
C MET A 64 -34.40 -7.20 -8.97
N LEU A 65 -34.24 -5.98 -8.47
CA LEU A 65 -33.05 -5.53 -7.74
C LEU A 65 -33.48 -5.15 -6.33
N ARG A 66 -32.70 -5.57 -5.34
CA ARG A 66 -32.90 -5.22 -3.93
C ARG A 66 -31.72 -4.46 -3.40
N LEU A 67 -31.97 -3.40 -2.63
CA LEU A 67 -30.95 -2.66 -1.91
C LEU A 67 -30.91 -3.09 -0.45
N PHE A 68 -29.71 -3.18 0.11
CA PHE A 68 -29.53 -3.59 1.49
C PHE A 68 -28.68 -2.59 2.27
N HIS A 69 -29.06 -2.41 3.55
CA HIS A 69 -28.24 -1.83 4.57
C HIS A 69 -27.92 -2.92 5.60
N ASN A 70 -26.66 -3.26 5.76
CA ASN A 70 -26.24 -4.44 6.50
C ASN A 70 -26.98 -5.69 5.99
N ARG A 71 -27.80 -6.33 6.82
CA ARG A 71 -28.62 -7.50 6.45
C ARG A 71 -30.09 -7.18 6.22
N GLU A 72 -30.48 -5.91 6.27
CA GLU A 72 -31.86 -5.47 6.08
C GLU A 72 -32.08 -5.01 4.64
N CYS A 73 -33.10 -5.56 3.97
CA CYS A 73 -33.55 -5.05 2.68
C CYS A 73 -34.26 -3.70 2.91
N VAL A 74 -33.74 -2.64 2.26
CA VAL A 74 -34.25 -1.28 2.45
C VAL A 74 -35.06 -0.77 1.28
N ASP A 75 -34.94 -1.42 0.10
CA ASP A 75 -35.73 -1.12 -1.08
C ASP A 75 -35.77 -2.30 -2.08
N GLU A 76 -36.85 -2.42 -2.85
CA GLU A 76 -37.05 -3.41 -3.89
C GLU A 76 -37.50 -2.74 -5.19
N ILE A 77 -36.77 -2.94 -6.25
CA ILE A 77 -36.98 -2.30 -7.55
C ILE A 77 -37.26 -3.37 -8.60
N LYS A 78 -38.46 -3.32 -9.18
CA LYS A 78 -38.79 -4.17 -10.30
C LYS A 78 -38.06 -3.69 -11.56
N LEU A 79 -37.36 -4.59 -12.21
CA LEU A 79 -36.67 -4.33 -13.47
C LEU A 79 -37.56 -4.61 -14.66
N GLU A 80 -37.50 -3.75 -15.69
CA GLU A 80 -38.27 -3.88 -16.90
C GLU A 80 -37.44 -4.59 -17.97
N GLU A 81 -38.03 -5.55 -18.67
CA GLU A 81 -37.34 -6.35 -19.69
C GLU A 81 -36.76 -5.50 -20.85
N SER A 82 -37.38 -4.36 -21.15
CA SER A 82 -36.95 -3.44 -22.21
C SER A 82 -35.90 -2.41 -21.79
N LYS A 83 -35.65 -2.27 -20.49
CA LYS A 83 -34.72 -1.26 -19.92
C LYS A 83 -33.51 -1.96 -19.39
N HIS A 84 -32.33 -1.54 -19.85
CA HIS A 84 -31.04 -2.18 -19.49
C HIS A 84 -30.14 -1.33 -18.62
N VAL A 85 -30.48 -0.05 -18.42
CA VAL A 85 -29.65 0.87 -17.58
C VAL A 85 -30.53 1.48 -16.51
N TYR A 86 -30.11 1.38 -15.27
CA TYR A 86 -30.80 1.91 -14.11
C TYR A 86 -29.85 2.77 -13.28
N THR A 87 -30.39 3.89 -12.74
CA THR A 87 -29.75 4.67 -11.68
C THR A 87 -30.67 4.65 -10.48
N ILE A 88 -30.20 4.10 -9.38
CA ILE A 88 -30.99 3.82 -8.18
C ILE A 88 -30.27 4.49 -7.01
N GLU A 89 -30.99 5.30 -6.23
CA GLU A 89 -30.42 6.02 -5.10
C GLU A 89 -30.48 5.16 -3.83
N PHE A 90 -29.35 5.01 -3.14
CA PHE A 90 -29.32 4.44 -1.80
C PHE A 90 -29.84 5.48 -0.79
N PRO A 91 -30.47 5.05 0.32
CA PRO A 91 -30.94 5.96 1.37
C PRO A 91 -29.76 6.52 2.21
N TRP A 92 -28.86 7.22 1.53
CA TRP A 92 -27.58 7.70 2.05
C TRP A 92 -27.70 8.56 3.30
N GLU A 93 -28.68 9.46 3.34
CA GLU A 93 -28.86 10.36 4.48
C GLU A 93 -29.35 9.64 5.75
N LYS A 94 -30.06 8.51 5.59
CA LYS A 94 -30.68 7.78 6.70
C LYS A 94 -29.66 7.06 7.58
N TYR A 95 -28.51 6.65 7.03
CA TYR A 95 -27.53 5.81 7.71
C TYR A 95 -26.18 6.50 7.85
N THR A 96 -25.52 6.32 9.01
CA THR A 96 -24.20 6.89 9.33
C THR A 96 -23.11 5.84 9.46
N GLU A 97 -23.47 4.56 9.54
CA GLU A 97 -22.57 3.43 9.75
C GLU A 97 -23.09 2.19 9.02
N GLY A 98 -22.30 1.14 8.98
CA GLY A 98 -22.61 -0.11 8.31
C GLY A 98 -22.20 -0.12 6.85
N VAL A 99 -22.83 -0.99 6.08
CA VAL A 99 -22.52 -1.21 4.68
C VAL A 99 -23.77 -1.20 3.81
N PHE A 100 -23.65 -0.68 2.59
CA PHE A 100 -24.61 -0.88 1.51
C PHE A 100 -24.13 -1.95 0.55
N TRP A 101 -25.09 -2.71 0.00
CA TRP A 101 -24.89 -3.66 -1.08
C TRP A 101 -26.24 -3.91 -1.78
N PHE A 102 -26.24 -4.70 -2.84
CA PHE A 102 -27.45 -5.00 -3.59
C PHE A 102 -27.49 -6.46 -4.01
N SER A 103 -28.68 -6.94 -4.36
CA SER A 103 -28.88 -8.25 -4.98
C SER A 103 -29.70 -8.15 -6.27
N LEU A 104 -29.58 -9.19 -7.09
CA LEU A 104 -30.33 -9.34 -8.33
C LEU A 104 -31.01 -10.69 -8.36
N VAL A 105 -32.32 -10.68 -8.60
CA VAL A 105 -33.13 -11.87 -8.81
C VAL A 105 -33.24 -12.11 -10.31
N PRO A 106 -32.78 -13.24 -10.87
CA PRO A 106 -32.80 -13.51 -12.29
C PRO A 106 -34.23 -13.69 -12.80
N ASP A 107 -34.43 -13.40 -14.08
CA ASP A 107 -35.64 -13.74 -14.80
C ASP A 107 -35.49 -15.16 -15.37
N GLU A 108 -36.32 -16.09 -14.93
CA GLU A 108 -36.33 -17.50 -15.38
C GLU A 108 -36.49 -17.67 -16.91
N LYS A 109 -37.07 -16.67 -17.60
CA LYS A 109 -37.30 -16.69 -19.05
C LYS A 109 -36.07 -16.22 -19.84
N CYS A 110 -35.14 -15.50 -19.22
CA CYS A 110 -33.98 -14.93 -19.88
C CYS A 110 -32.73 -15.79 -19.65
N LYS A 111 -32.12 -16.25 -20.74
CA LYS A 111 -30.89 -17.07 -20.69
C LYS A 111 -29.61 -16.26 -20.62
N MET A 112 -29.68 -14.97 -20.95
CA MET A 112 -28.52 -14.08 -20.97
C MET A 112 -28.53 -13.18 -19.73
N GLN A 113 -27.55 -13.34 -18.86
CA GLN A 113 -27.35 -12.50 -17.68
C GLN A 113 -26.11 -11.64 -17.90
N GLN A 114 -26.28 -10.32 -17.83
CA GLN A 114 -25.19 -9.36 -17.93
C GLN A 114 -25.30 -8.37 -16.78
N ILE A 115 -24.17 -8.05 -16.17
CA ILE A 115 -24.08 -7.10 -15.07
C ILE A 115 -22.81 -6.28 -15.24
N SER A 116 -22.95 -4.96 -15.26
CA SER A 116 -21.82 -4.02 -15.11
C SER A 116 -22.34 -2.72 -14.51
N GLY A 117 -21.46 -1.92 -13.92
CA GLY A 117 -21.88 -0.64 -13.39
C GLY A 117 -20.96 -0.15 -12.27
N TYR A 118 -21.45 0.89 -11.59
CA TYR A 118 -20.67 1.63 -10.60
C TYR A 118 -21.53 2.08 -9.43
N TYR A 119 -20.94 2.13 -8.26
CA TYR A 119 -21.39 3.03 -7.21
C TYR A 119 -20.97 4.44 -7.59
N MET A 120 -21.93 5.34 -7.67
CA MET A 120 -21.75 6.73 -8.08
C MET A 120 -21.99 7.65 -6.91
N GLY A 121 -21.10 8.61 -6.72
CA GLY A 121 -21.27 9.68 -5.76
C GLY A 121 -21.81 10.93 -6.41
N VAL A 122 -22.68 11.67 -5.70
CA VAL A 122 -23.10 13.01 -6.08
C VAL A 122 -22.62 14.00 -5.03
N CYS A 123 -22.01 15.10 -5.47
CA CYS A 123 -21.57 16.21 -4.61
C CYS A 123 -21.57 17.55 -5.39
N GLU A 124 -21.61 18.67 -4.67
CA GLU A 124 -21.61 19.99 -5.30
C GLU A 124 -20.32 20.25 -6.07
N GLU A 125 -19.17 19.89 -5.48
CA GLU A 125 -17.85 20.11 -6.05
C GLU A 125 -17.01 18.84 -6.01
N VAL A 126 -16.20 18.63 -7.02
CA VAL A 126 -15.14 17.62 -7.06
C VAL A 126 -13.78 18.30 -7.16
N ALA A 127 -12.81 17.80 -6.41
CA ALA A 127 -11.43 18.26 -6.51
C ALA A 127 -10.78 17.73 -7.80
N HIS A 128 -9.85 18.50 -8.35
CA HIS A 128 -8.96 17.99 -9.38
C HIS A 128 -8.01 16.96 -8.76
N VAL A 129 -7.94 15.78 -9.34
CA VAL A 129 -7.05 14.69 -8.92
C VAL A 129 -6.31 14.14 -10.13
N ALA A 130 -5.00 14.04 -10.01
CA ALA A 130 -4.13 13.39 -11.00
C ALA A 130 -3.03 12.64 -10.24
N ILE A 131 -2.78 11.38 -10.61
CA ILE A 131 -2.01 10.44 -9.80
C ILE A 131 -0.83 9.90 -10.60
N GLY A 132 0.38 10.04 -10.07
CA GLY A 132 1.55 9.30 -10.52
C GLY A 132 1.61 7.93 -9.86
N ILE A 133 1.78 6.87 -10.62
CA ILE A 133 1.93 5.49 -10.12
C ILE A 133 3.41 5.16 -10.15
N ASP A 134 4.03 5.02 -9.00
CA ASP A 134 5.44 4.71 -8.82
C ASP A 134 5.61 3.23 -8.51
N ILE A 135 6.23 2.49 -9.44
CA ILE A 135 6.53 1.06 -9.30
C ILE A 135 8.05 0.88 -9.32
N CYS A 136 8.60 0.45 -8.18
CA CYS A 136 10.02 0.15 -8.08
C CYS A 136 10.28 -1.34 -8.38
N THR A 137 11.22 -1.63 -9.30
CA THR A 137 11.55 -3.01 -9.69
C THR A 137 13.05 -3.29 -9.67
N TYR A 138 13.40 -4.55 -9.43
CA TYR A 138 14.77 -5.06 -9.53
C TYR A 138 14.81 -6.45 -10.16
N ARG A 139 15.05 -6.51 -11.50
CA ARG A 139 15.17 -7.77 -12.26
C ARG A 139 13.91 -8.65 -12.18
N ARG A 140 12.74 -8.03 -12.39
CA ARG A 140 11.43 -8.68 -12.36
C ARG A 140 10.58 -8.28 -13.56
N GLU A 141 11.15 -8.41 -14.75
CA GLU A 141 10.61 -7.93 -16.00
C GLU A 141 9.21 -8.46 -16.31
N GLU A 142 8.97 -9.74 -16.01
CA GLU A 142 7.67 -10.41 -16.26
C GLU A 142 6.56 -9.86 -15.34
N TYR A 143 6.87 -9.59 -14.07
CA TYR A 143 5.92 -9.00 -13.13
C TYR A 143 5.54 -7.57 -13.56
N VAL A 144 6.53 -6.77 -13.94
CA VAL A 144 6.30 -5.43 -14.47
C VAL A 144 5.40 -5.47 -15.70
N LEU A 145 5.68 -6.35 -16.67
CA LEU A 145 4.86 -6.49 -17.88
C LEU A 145 3.42 -6.91 -17.55
N ARG A 146 3.24 -7.87 -16.63
CA ARG A 146 1.91 -8.30 -16.15
C ARG A 146 1.13 -7.13 -15.57
N ASN A 147 1.71 -6.40 -14.63
CA ASN A 147 1.03 -5.30 -13.96
C ASN A 147 0.74 -4.13 -14.91
N LEU A 148 1.65 -3.84 -15.84
CA LEU A 148 1.40 -2.84 -16.88
C LEU A 148 0.27 -3.24 -17.83
N LYS A 149 0.14 -4.52 -18.19
CA LYS A 149 -1.00 -4.99 -18.98
C LYS A 149 -2.31 -4.76 -18.25
N ILE A 150 -2.39 -5.15 -16.98
CA ILE A 150 -3.59 -4.90 -16.16
C ILE A 150 -3.92 -3.40 -16.10
N LEU A 151 -2.94 -2.56 -15.77
CA LEU A 151 -3.13 -1.12 -15.70
C LEU A 151 -3.56 -0.52 -17.03
N CYS A 152 -2.85 -0.84 -18.10
CA CYS A 152 -3.08 -0.23 -19.41
C CYS A 152 -4.40 -0.70 -20.03
N GLU A 153 -4.66 -2.00 -20.04
CA GLU A 153 -5.81 -2.60 -20.74
C GLU A 153 -7.12 -2.48 -19.95
N ARG A 154 -7.05 -2.60 -18.59
CA ARG A 154 -8.24 -2.55 -17.75
C ARG A 154 -8.59 -1.14 -17.26
N VAL A 155 -7.60 -0.24 -17.17
CA VAL A 155 -7.82 1.10 -16.62
C VAL A 155 -7.57 2.20 -17.64
N LEU A 156 -6.34 2.32 -18.19
CA LEU A 156 -5.98 3.46 -19.04
C LEU A 156 -6.70 3.47 -20.39
N GLN A 157 -6.97 2.29 -20.96
CA GLN A 157 -7.70 2.15 -22.23
C GLN A 157 -9.21 2.29 -22.06
N ASN A 158 -9.73 2.11 -20.85
CA ASN A 158 -11.16 2.15 -20.59
C ASN A 158 -11.67 3.59 -20.45
N GLU A 159 -12.16 4.15 -21.53
CA GLU A 159 -12.68 5.53 -21.57
C GLU A 159 -13.94 5.75 -20.73
N GLU A 160 -14.66 4.69 -20.32
CA GLU A 160 -15.81 4.77 -19.41
C GLU A 160 -15.37 5.08 -17.97
N LEU A 161 -14.12 4.79 -17.61
CA LEU A 161 -13.55 5.11 -16.30
C LEU A 161 -13.08 6.55 -16.24
N GLN A 162 -13.63 7.35 -15.33
CA GLN A 162 -13.22 8.73 -15.11
C GLN A 162 -11.73 8.83 -14.75
N VAL A 163 -11.21 7.87 -14.00
CA VAL A 163 -9.81 7.79 -13.57
C VAL A 163 -8.84 7.55 -14.75
N SER A 164 -9.29 7.00 -15.87
CA SER A 164 -8.42 6.63 -17.00
C SER A 164 -7.58 7.79 -17.52
N LYS A 165 -8.07 9.02 -17.41
CA LYS A 165 -7.39 10.25 -17.86
C LYS A 165 -6.50 10.88 -16.80
N ALA A 166 -6.53 10.37 -15.56
CA ALA A 166 -5.90 10.96 -14.39
C ALA A 166 -4.66 10.17 -13.88
N LEU A 167 -4.16 9.19 -14.64
CA LEU A 167 -3.07 8.30 -14.20
C LEU A 167 -1.85 8.38 -15.12
N TRP A 168 -0.65 8.35 -14.53
CA TRP A 168 0.64 8.23 -15.22
C TRP A 168 1.53 7.24 -14.46
N GLY A 169 2.20 6.33 -15.18
CA GLY A 169 3.08 5.32 -14.59
C GLY A 169 4.56 5.71 -14.68
N TYR A 170 5.27 5.50 -13.58
CA TYR A 170 6.70 5.69 -13.42
C TYR A 170 7.31 4.38 -12.95
N ILE A 171 8.00 3.68 -13.85
CA ILE A 171 8.61 2.38 -13.57
C ILE A 171 10.09 2.58 -13.31
N ILE A 172 10.49 2.41 -12.06
CA ILE A 172 11.86 2.66 -11.61
C ILE A 172 12.68 1.37 -11.66
N ASP A 173 13.53 1.27 -12.65
CA ASP A 173 14.37 0.10 -12.92
C ASP A 173 15.70 0.15 -12.16
N ASN A 174 15.72 -0.35 -10.93
CA ASN A 174 16.93 -0.50 -10.13
C ASN A 174 17.91 -1.56 -10.69
N GLY A 175 17.41 -2.44 -11.57
CA GLY A 175 18.19 -3.50 -12.20
C GLY A 175 18.87 -3.06 -13.49
N LYS A 176 18.36 -2.03 -14.14
CA LYS A 176 18.73 -1.59 -15.49
C LYS A 176 18.61 -2.72 -16.51
N THR A 177 17.53 -3.50 -16.40
CA THR A 177 17.32 -4.68 -17.24
C THR A 177 16.08 -4.58 -18.13
N LEU A 178 15.18 -3.64 -17.83
CA LEU A 178 13.92 -3.48 -18.56
C LEU A 178 14.12 -3.04 -20.01
N ASP A 179 15.15 -2.22 -20.30
CA ASP A 179 15.45 -1.78 -21.67
C ASP A 179 15.85 -2.94 -22.60
N ALA A 180 16.42 -4.02 -22.04
CA ALA A 180 16.81 -5.21 -22.77
C ALA A 180 15.68 -6.24 -22.89
N TYR A 181 14.56 -6.06 -22.19
CA TYR A 181 13.44 -7.00 -22.20
C TYR A 181 12.47 -6.67 -23.33
N GLU A 182 12.69 -7.30 -24.47
CA GLU A 182 11.99 -7.02 -25.74
C GLU A 182 10.43 -7.06 -25.62
N PRO A 183 9.79 -8.04 -24.93
CA PRO A 183 8.34 -8.07 -24.80
C PRO A 183 7.78 -6.78 -24.16
N LEU A 184 8.45 -6.25 -23.13
CA LEU A 184 8.04 -5.01 -22.48
C LEU A 184 8.26 -3.80 -23.41
N GLN A 185 9.40 -3.73 -24.09
CA GLN A 185 9.71 -2.63 -24.98
C GLN A 185 8.73 -2.55 -26.17
N GLN A 186 8.31 -3.68 -26.70
CA GLN A 186 7.26 -3.73 -27.75
C GLN A 186 5.92 -3.25 -27.20
N TYR A 187 5.54 -3.69 -26.01
CA TYR A 187 4.30 -3.28 -25.36
C TYR A 187 4.24 -1.78 -25.07
N LEU A 188 5.32 -1.22 -24.54
CA LEU A 188 5.41 0.19 -24.16
C LEU A 188 5.32 1.16 -25.33
N LYS A 189 5.57 0.76 -26.57
CA LYS A 189 5.46 1.66 -27.73
C LYS A 189 4.10 2.37 -27.84
N ALA A 190 3.03 1.68 -27.45
CA ALA A 190 1.67 2.26 -27.43
C ALA A 190 1.41 3.18 -26.23
N TRP A 191 2.24 3.13 -25.18
CA TRP A 191 1.97 3.75 -23.89
C TRP A 191 2.98 4.82 -23.47
N GLN A 192 3.93 5.19 -24.34
CA GLN A 192 5.01 6.14 -24.01
C GLN A 192 4.54 7.51 -23.50
N ALA A 193 3.33 7.95 -23.89
CA ALA A 193 2.74 9.19 -23.38
C ALA A 193 2.26 9.10 -21.92
N ARG A 194 2.10 7.90 -21.38
CA ARG A 194 1.48 7.65 -20.06
C ARG A 194 2.39 6.85 -19.13
N ILE A 195 3.33 6.08 -19.67
CA ILE A 195 4.21 5.20 -18.90
C ILE A 195 5.67 5.55 -19.23
N SER A 196 6.42 5.88 -18.19
CA SER A 196 7.85 6.16 -18.26
C SER A 196 8.64 5.05 -17.56
N VAL A 197 9.68 4.54 -18.22
CA VAL A 197 10.64 3.59 -17.61
C VAL A 197 11.94 4.35 -17.35
N ILE A 198 12.37 4.35 -16.09
CA ILE A 198 13.47 5.17 -15.60
C ILE A 198 14.57 4.28 -15.02
N PRO A 199 15.73 4.16 -15.68
CA PRO A 199 16.86 3.43 -15.14
C PRO A 199 17.39 4.13 -13.87
N ASN A 200 17.62 3.36 -12.82
CA ASN A 200 18.06 3.91 -11.54
C ASN A 200 19.28 3.18 -10.99
N LYS A 201 20.01 3.83 -10.08
CA LYS A 201 20.99 3.16 -9.23
C LYS A 201 20.26 2.29 -8.23
N ASN A 202 20.70 1.03 -8.08
CA ASN A 202 20.12 0.17 -7.05
C ASN A 202 20.42 0.71 -5.63
N ALA A 203 19.48 1.43 -5.10
CA ALA A 203 19.47 1.91 -3.71
C ALA A 203 18.33 1.26 -2.89
N GLY A 204 17.89 0.04 -3.30
CA GLY A 204 16.82 -0.73 -2.68
C GLY A 204 15.43 -0.13 -2.90
N GLY A 205 14.45 -0.59 -2.14
CA GLY A 205 13.08 -0.05 -2.15
C GLY A 205 13.06 1.43 -1.83
N ALA A 206 13.71 1.84 -0.73
CA ALA A 206 13.79 3.25 -0.33
C ALA A 206 14.31 4.16 -1.45
N GLY A 207 15.34 3.72 -2.20
CA GLY A 207 15.90 4.50 -3.29
C GLY A 207 15.09 4.45 -4.58
N GLY A 208 14.44 3.33 -4.87
CA GLY A 208 13.56 3.18 -6.03
C GLY A 208 12.33 4.06 -5.89
N PHE A 209 11.58 3.89 -4.83
CA PHE A 209 10.39 4.73 -4.57
C PHE A 209 10.72 6.22 -4.45
N THR A 210 11.85 6.57 -3.82
CA THR A 210 12.24 8.00 -3.79
C THR A 210 12.58 8.52 -5.18
N ARG A 211 13.18 7.70 -6.06
CA ARG A 211 13.41 8.09 -7.46
C ARG A 211 12.08 8.35 -8.18
N GLY A 212 11.08 7.47 -8.03
CA GLY A 212 9.76 7.68 -8.60
C GLY A 212 9.06 8.92 -8.06
N MET A 213 9.13 9.15 -6.74
CA MET A 213 8.64 10.41 -6.14
C MET A 213 9.30 11.65 -6.77
N LEU A 214 10.61 11.60 -7.04
CA LEU A 214 11.33 12.71 -7.69
C LEU A 214 10.84 12.94 -9.12
N GLU A 215 10.60 11.90 -9.91
CA GLU A 215 10.06 12.01 -11.27
C GLU A 215 8.61 12.56 -11.25
N VAL A 216 7.79 12.11 -10.31
CA VAL A 216 6.43 12.63 -10.12
C VAL A 216 6.46 14.12 -9.75
N LEU A 217 7.40 14.55 -8.89
CA LEU A 217 7.57 15.96 -8.53
C LEU A 217 8.09 16.80 -9.71
N GLU A 218 8.92 16.25 -10.58
CA GLU A 218 9.40 16.93 -11.80
C GLU A 218 8.26 17.19 -12.79
N ASP A 219 7.40 16.18 -12.98
CA ASP A 219 6.26 16.25 -13.90
C ASP A 219 5.01 16.93 -13.28
N LYS A 220 5.07 17.33 -12.00
CA LYS A 220 3.92 17.82 -11.23
C LYS A 220 3.15 18.93 -11.94
N GLU A 221 3.84 19.95 -12.41
CA GLU A 221 3.19 21.13 -13.03
C GLU A 221 2.68 20.79 -14.44
N GLU A 222 3.46 20.06 -15.25
CA GLU A 222 3.09 19.72 -16.62
C GLU A 222 1.86 18.82 -16.67
N ARG A 223 1.82 17.78 -15.81
CA ARG A 223 0.74 16.80 -15.74
C ARG A 223 -0.30 17.13 -14.68
N GLN A 224 -0.17 18.24 -13.98
CA GLN A 224 -1.04 18.69 -12.89
C GLN A 224 -1.21 17.60 -11.80
N LEU A 225 -0.14 16.89 -11.49
CA LEU A 225 -0.18 15.79 -10.52
C LEU A 225 -0.44 16.31 -9.11
N THR A 226 -1.29 15.59 -8.39
CA THR A 226 -1.70 15.93 -7.02
C THR A 226 -1.30 14.86 -6.01
N HIS A 227 -1.16 13.61 -6.47
CA HIS A 227 -0.85 12.45 -5.64
C HIS A 227 0.17 11.53 -6.29
N VAL A 228 0.79 10.69 -5.48
CA VAL A 228 1.61 9.56 -5.92
C VAL A 228 1.16 8.30 -5.20
N VAL A 229 1.02 7.20 -5.95
CA VAL A 229 0.78 5.85 -5.43
C VAL A 229 2.07 5.07 -5.54
N LEU A 230 2.53 4.51 -4.43
CA LEU A 230 3.68 3.62 -4.36
C LEU A 230 3.18 2.18 -4.39
N MET A 231 3.74 1.35 -5.27
CA MET A 231 3.30 -0.03 -5.45
C MET A 231 4.48 -0.97 -5.70
N ASP A 232 4.41 -2.18 -5.13
CA ASP A 232 5.37 -3.24 -5.42
C ASP A 232 5.15 -3.81 -6.84
N ASP A 233 6.24 -4.23 -7.47
CA ASP A 233 6.25 -4.77 -8.83
C ASP A 233 5.63 -6.18 -8.93
N ASP A 234 5.62 -6.96 -7.85
CA ASP A 234 5.12 -8.34 -7.81
C ASP A 234 3.71 -8.49 -7.18
N ALA A 235 3.11 -7.41 -6.70
CA ALA A 235 1.70 -7.41 -6.29
C ALA A 235 0.76 -7.59 -7.49
N VAL A 236 -0.30 -8.40 -7.35
CA VAL A 236 -1.39 -8.49 -8.33
C VAL A 236 -2.41 -7.41 -8.01
N LEU A 237 -2.74 -6.60 -8.98
CA LEU A 237 -3.59 -5.43 -8.82
C LEU A 237 -5.07 -5.79 -9.04
N GLU A 238 -5.98 -5.33 -8.15
CA GLU A 238 -7.38 -5.17 -8.53
C GLU A 238 -7.53 -3.80 -9.22
N PRO A 239 -7.88 -3.75 -10.52
CA PRO A 239 -7.92 -2.48 -11.27
C PRO A 239 -8.83 -1.41 -10.64
N ASP A 240 -9.90 -1.83 -9.98
CA ASP A 240 -10.84 -0.95 -9.29
C ASP A 240 -10.21 -0.14 -8.15
N LEU A 241 -9.04 -0.55 -7.64
CA LEU A 241 -8.33 0.24 -6.64
C LEU A 241 -8.08 1.69 -7.11
N PHE A 242 -7.82 1.89 -8.41
CA PHE A 242 -7.61 3.24 -8.96
C PHE A 242 -8.92 4.03 -9.06
N VAL A 243 -10.05 3.37 -9.38
CA VAL A 243 -11.38 3.99 -9.39
C VAL A 243 -11.73 4.48 -7.98
N ARG A 244 -11.53 3.62 -6.97
CA ARG A 244 -11.79 3.95 -5.56
C ARG A 244 -10.90 5.07 -5.03
N MET A 245 -9.59 5.01 -5.30
CA MET A 245 -8.65 6.06 -4.92
C MET A 245 -9.05 7.40 -5.54
N TYR A 246 -9.24 7.42 -6.85
CA TYR A 246 -9.62 8.62 -7.58
C TYR A 246 -10.95 9.18 -7.09
N GLY A 247 -11.98 8.35 -7.01
CA GLY A 247 -13.30 8.75 -6.56
C GLY A 247 -13.28 9.33 -5.14
N PHE A 248 -12.57 8.67 -4.22
CA PHE A 248 -12.44 9.15 -2.84
C PHE A 248 -11.71 10.49 -2.78
N LEU A 249 -10.57 10.62 -3.44
CA LEU A 249 -9.76 11.84 -3.44
C LEU A 249 -10.49 13.04 -4.08
N CYS A 250 -11.30 12.79 -5.12
CA CYS A 250 -12.11 13.84 -5.77
C CYS A 250 -13.16 14.45 -4.83
N VAL A 251 -13.66 13.68 -3.86
CA VAL A 251 -14.73 14.14 -2.96
C VAL A 251 -14.29 14.29 -1.50
N VAL A 252 -13.00 14.15 -1.20
CA VAL A 252 -12.47 14.29 0.15
C VAL A 252 -12.73 15.71 0.68
N LYS A 253 -13.02 15.82 1.99
CA LYS A 253 -13.21 17.12 2.66
C LYS A 253 -11.90 17.90 2.69
N PRO A 254 -11.94 19.25 2.64
CA PRO A 254 -10.73 20.08 2.63
C PRO A 254 -9.77 19.82 3.81
N GLU A 255 -10.30 19.54 5.00
CA GLU A 255 -9.50 19.21 6.18
C GLU A 255 -8.76 17.87 6.07
N TRP A 256 -9.18 16.99 5.17
CA TRP A 256 -8.57 15.68 4.89
C TRP A 256 -7.89 15.59 3.53
N LYS A 257 -7.69 16.72 2.83
CA LYS A 257 -7.11 16.75 1.47
C LYS A 257 -5.76 16.04 1.33
N ASP A 258 -5.02 15.92 2.41
CA ASP A 258 -3.71 15.28 2.47
C ASP A 258 -3.76 13.92 3.20
N ILE A 259 -4.95 13.34 3.37
CA ILE A 259 -5.10 12.02 4.00
C ILE A 259 -4.36 10.95 3.19
N ILE A 260 -3.67 10.06 3.88
CA ILE A 260 -2.96 8.93 3.26
C ILE A 260 -3.97 7.82 2.97
N LEU A 261 -3.99 7.30 1.75
CA LEU A 261 -4.78 6.11 1.42
C LEU A 261 -3.88 4.88 1.47
N GLY A 262 -4.10 4.04 2.48
CA GLY A 262 -3.41 2.76 2.61
C GLY A 262 -4.09 1.66 1.81
N GLY A 263 -3.31 0.81 1.16
CA GLY A 263 -3.78 -0.38 0.46
C GLY A 263 -3.77 -1.61 1.35
N THR A 264 -4.84 -2.37 1.27
CA THR A 264 -4.96 -3.67 1.95
C THR A 264 -4.18 -4.74 1.19
N MET A 265 -3.45 -5.57 1.91
CA MET A 265 -2.76 -6.73 1.34
C MET A 265 -3.54 -8.00 1.63
N LEU A 266 -3.94 -8.70 0.57
CA LEU A 266 -4.43 -10.08 0.60
C LEU A 266 -3.28 -11.03 0.23
N ARG A 267 -3.40 -12.29 0.64
CA ARG A 267 -2.41 -13.32 0.33
C ARG A 267 -2.65 -13.87 -1.07
N GLU A 268 -1.59 -14.01 -1.85
CA GLU A 268 -1.68 -14.63 -3.19
C GLU A 268 -1.98 -16.15 -3.11
N ASP A 269 -1.43 -16.83 -2.10
CA ASP A 269 -1.61 -18.29 -1.90
C ASP A 269 -3.00 -18.65 -1.30
N ASN A 270 -3.66 -17.71 -0.65
CA ASN A 270 -5.01 -17.82 -0.11
C ASN A 270 -5.72 -16.48 -0.31
N PRO A 271 -6.31 -16.23 -1.51
CA PRO A 271 -6.71 -14.89 -1.95
C PRO A 271 -7.83 -14.25 -1.12
N TYR A 272 -8.43 -15.00 -0.23
CA TYR A 272 -9.47 -14.54 0.68
C TYR A 272 -8.95 -14.19 2.09
N LEU A 273 -7.67 -14.41 2.38
CA LEU A 273 -7.10 -14.05 3.67
C LEU A 273 -6.40 -12.71 3.61
N LEU A 274 -6.81 -11.78 4.47
CA LEU A 274 -6.08 -10.54 4.70
C LEU A 274 -4.73 -10.84 5.35
N PHE A 275 -3.65 -10.29 4.80
CA PHE A 275 -2.38 -10.20 5.50
C PHE A 275 -2.35 -8.97 6.41
N ALA A 276 -2.71 -7.81 5.87
CA ALA A 276 -2.81 -6.57 6.61
C ALA A 276 -3.79 -5.58 5.97
N SER A 277 -4.61 -4.94 6.81
CA SER A 277 -5.36 -3.74 6.50
C SER A 277 -4.88 -2.65 7.44
N GLY A 278 -3.68 -2.13 7.15
CA GLY A 278 -2.89 -1.29 8.05
C GLY A 278 -1.98 -2.09 8.98
N GLU A 279 -0.89 -1.46 9.34
CA GLU A 279 0.11 -2.01 10.25
C GLU A 279 0.46 -0.98 11.33
N THR A 280 0.85 -1.45 12.49
CA THR A 280 1.35 -0.60 13.57
C THR A 280 2.76 -0.97 13.91
N TRP A 281 3.59 0.03 14.18
CA TRP A 281 4.94 -0.18 14.67
C TRP A 281 5.12 0.44 16.06
N GLY A 282 5.76 -0.30 16.96
CA GLY A 282 6.12 0.20 18.28
C GLY A 282 7.20 -0.64 18.93
N GLU A 283 8.18 0.00 19.52
CA GLU A 283 9.31 -0.64 20.25
C GLU A 283 10.08 -1.68 19.41
N GLY A 284 10.12 -1.54 18.08
CA GLY A 284 10.73 -2.49 17.16
C GLY A 284 9.87 -3.72 16.88
N LEU A 285 8.55 -3.61 17.01
CA LEU A 285 7.59 -4.66 16.70
C LEU A 285 6.54 -4.14 15.72
N ILE A 286 6.37 -4.87 14.62
CA ILE A 286 5.28 -4.68 13.66
C ILE A 286 4.10 -5.56 14.08
N LYS A 287 2.89 -5.02 14.00
CA LYS A 287 1.65 -5.75 14.21
C LYS A 287 0.69 -5.42 13.08
N ASN A 288 0.33 -6.42 12.33
CA ASN A 288 -0.63 -6.29 11.24
C ASN A 288 -2.05 -6.25 11.80
N ALA A 289 -2.81 -5.25 11.40
CA ALA A 289 -4.23 -5.20 11.70
C ALA A 289 -4.97 -6.22 10.81
N ASN A 290 -5.99 -6.86 11.36
CA ASN A 290 -6.82 -7.86 10.65
C ASN A 290 -6.08 -9.06 10.06
N LYS A 291 -4.89 -9.38 10.56
CA LYS A 291 -4.11 -10.51 10.05
C LYS A 291 -4.89 -11.82 10.04
N ASN A 292 -4.83 -12.54 8.89
CA ASN A 292 -5.51 -13.81 8.64
C ASN A 292 -7.04 -13.74 8.77
N LEU A 293 -7.64 -12.56 8.58
CA LEU A 293 -9.09 -12.41 8.51
C LEU A 293 -9.59 -12.97 7.18
N ASP A 294 -10.46 -13.98 7.23
CA ASP A 294 -11.14 -14.53 6.04
C ASP A 294 -12.28 -13.60 5.62
N VAL A 295 -12.08 -12.86 4.55
CA VAL A 295 -13.05 -11.85 4.08
C VAL A 295 -14.09 -12.38 3.11
N ARG A 296 -14.18 -13.70 2.93
CA ARG A 296 -15.36 -14.35 2.32
C ARG A 296 -16.55 -14.27 3.26
N GLU A 297 -16.28 -14.32 4.57
CA GLU A 297 -17.32 -14.22 5.59
C GLU A 297 -17.79 -12.78 5.75
N TYR A 298 -19.08 -12.53 5.55
CA TYR A 298 -19.69 -11.20 5.63
C TYR A 298 -19.34 -10.44 6.91
N GLU A 299 -19.39 -11.12 8.07
CA GLU A 299 -19.03 -10.54 9.37
C GLU A 299 -17.58 -10.09 9.43
N ASN A 300 -16.68 -10.83 8.80
CA ASN A 300 -15.27 -10.49 8.73
C ASN A 300 -15.02 -9.34 7.76
N ALA A 301 -15.66 -9.37 6.60
CA ALA A 301 -15.58 -8.29 5.61
C ALA A 301 -16.07 -6.96 6.20
N THR A 302 -17.20 -6.96 6.90
CA THR A 302 -17.73 -5.77 7.57
C THR A 302 -16.90 -5.33 8.79
N ARG A 303 -16.30 -6.27 9.53
CA ARG A 303 -15.43 -5.98 10.68
C ARG A 303 -14.14 -5.27 10.28
N GLU A 304 -13.59 -5.56 9.11
CA GLU A 304 -12.39 -4.89 8.59
C GLU A 304 -12.52 -3.37 8.64
N ASN A 305 -13.73 -2.85 8.43
CA ASN A 305 -14.04 -1.43 8.46
C ASN A 305 -13.78 -0.75 9.83
N LEU A 306 -13.85 -1.45 10.94
CA LEU A 306 -13.92 -0.87 12.30
C LEU A 306 -12.57 -0.53 12.95
N ILE A 307 -11.44 -0.92 12.35
CA ILE A 307 -10.15 -0.96 13.05
C ILE A 307 -9.40 0.35 13.05
N THR A 308 -9.60 1.21 12.07
CA THR A 308 -8.78 2.41 11.85
C THR A 308 -8.91 3.50 12.91
N THR A 309 -9.99 3.56 13.64
CA THR A 309 -10.24 4.65 14.60
C THR A 309 -9.45 4.54 15.92
N LYS A 310 -9.00 3.35 16.30
CA LYS A 310 -8.30 3.09 17.58
C LYS A 310 -6.77 3.09 17.49
N LEU A 311 -6.21 2.95 16.30
CA LEU A 311 -4.77 2.73 16.06
C LEU A 311 -4.03 3.93 15.44
N GLU A 312 -4.66 5.08 15.29
CA GLU A 312 -4.22 6.24 14.52
C GLU A 312 -2.78 6.73 14.78
N LYS A 313 -2.28 6.58 16.02
CA LYS A 313 -0.95 7.13 16.38
C LYS A 313 0.26 6.31 15.94
N THR A 314 0.07 5.04 15.64
CA THR A 314 1.15 4.11 15.28
C THR A 314 0.86 3.38 13.98
N LEU A 315 -0.24 3.75 13.32
CA LEU A 315 -0.71 3.15 12.09
C LEU A 315 0.09 3.70 10.89
N TYR A 316 0.50 2.82 10.00
CA TYR A 316 1.09 3.13 8.71
C TYR A 316 0.60 2.11 7.66
N SER A 317 0.92 2.34 6.41
CA SER A 317 0.65 1.40 5.30
C SER A 317 1.94 0.94 4.68
N GLY A 318 2.06 -0.35 4.42
CA GLY A 318 3.12 -0.88 3.58
C GLY A 318 3.03 -0.34 2.16
N TRP A 319 4.17 -0.24 1.48
CA TRP A 319 4.24 0.29 0.11
C TRP A 319 3.96 -0.74 -0.98
N TRP A 320 3.36 -1.89 -0.61
CA TRP A 320 2.71 -2.73 -1.63
C TRP A 320 1.59 -2.00 -2.38
N CYS A 321 0.94 -1.02 -1.71
CA CYS A 321 0.05 -0.02 -2.30
C CYS A 321 -0.21 1.08 -1.27
N CYS A 322 0.27 2.30 -1.50
CA CYS A 322 0.03 3.43 -0.61
C CYS A 322 0.02 4.75 -1.38
N CYS A 323 -1.02 5.55 -1.22
CA CYS A 323 -1.18 6.83 -1.90
C CYS A 323 -0.91 7.99 -0.96
N TYR A 324 -0.04 8.90 -1.39
CA TYR A 324 0.32 10.14 -0.71
C TYR A 324 -0.02 11.37 -1.55
N SER A 325 -0.51 12.43 -0.90
CA SER A 325 -0.60 13.77 -1.50
C SER A 325 0.79 14.34 -1.80
N LEU A 326 0.94 15.09 -2.90
CA LEU A 326 2.16 15.86 -3.20
C LEU A 326 2.33 17.10 -2.31
N ASN A 327 1.45 17.32 -1.34
CA ASN A 327 1.70 18.20 -0.21
C ASN A 327 2.48 17.51 0.91
N ILE A 328 2.45 16.17 0.97
CA ILE A 328 3.28 15.34 1.86
C ILE A 328 4.61 15.05 1.18
N VAL A 329 4.57 14.48 -0.03
CA VAL A 329 5.78 14.21 -0.82
C VAL A 329 6.27 15.51 -1.43
N ARG A 330 7.36 16.06 -0.87
CA ARG A 330 7.97 17.33 -1.27
C ARG A 330 9.47 17.19 -1.38
N GLU A 331 10.12 18.13 -2.06
CA GLU A 331 11.58 18.18 -2.20
C GLU A 331 12.37 18.19 -0.87
N ASP A 332 11.74 18.63 0.22
CA ASP A 332 12.30 18.67 1.56
C ASP A 332 11.75 17.58 2.51
N ASN A 333 10.82 16.75 2.02
CA ASN A 333 10.17 15.68 2.78
C ASN A 333 10.11 14.37 1.97
N LEU A 334 11.25 13.82 1.63
CA LEU A 334 11.43 12.52 0.98
C LEU A 334 11.79 11.44 2.02
N PRO A 335 11.64 10.14 1.71
CA PRO A 335 12.08 9.07 2.61
C PRO A 335 13.55 9.17 2.97
N ILE A 336 13.97 8.50 4.04
CA ILE A 336 15.38 8.35 4.35
C ILE A 336 16.00 7.14 3.64
N PRO A 337 17.29 7.16 3.25
CA PRO A 337 17.91 6.10 2.45
C PRO A 337 18.22 4.85 3.29
N LEU A 338 17.21 4.10 3.67
CA LEU A 338 17.34 2.87 4.48
C LEU A 338 17.74 1.64 3.65
N PHE A 339 17.65 1.69 2.35
CA PHE A 339 17.90 0.64 1.37
C PHE A 339 16.76 -0.38 1.29
N LEU A 340 16.62 -1.26 2.27
CA LEU A 340 15.57 -2.29 2.36
C LEU A 340 14.89 -2.22 3.72
N HIS A 341 13.58 -2.41 3.75
CA HIS A 341 12.72 -2.44 4.92
C HIS A 341 12.68 -1.12 5.71
N HIS A 342 11.56 -0.82 6.33
CA HIS A 342 11.30 0.35 7.17
C HIS A 342 11.19 1.71 6.46
N ASP A 343 11.32 1.78 5.16
CA ASP A 343 11.08 2.99 4.36
C ASP A 343 9.62 3.44 4.46
N ASP A 344 8.69 2.51 4.36
CA ASP A 344 7.25 2.66 4.56
C ASP A 344 6.91 3.04 6.02
N ILE A 345 7.52 2.40 6.99
CA ILE A 345 7.33 2.69 8.42
C ILE A 345 7.79 4.11 8.75
N GLU A 346 9.02 4.44 8.38
CA GLU A 346 9.62 5.74 8.68
C GLU A 346 8.82 6.88 8.06
N PHE A 347 8.54 6.77 6.75
CA PHE A 347 7.83 7.82 6.04
C PHE A 347 6.38 7.92 6.48
N GLY A 348 5.70 6.78 6.68
CA GLY A 348 4.32 6.72 7.18
C GLY A 348 4.18 7.33 8.58
N LEU A 349 5.03 6.90 9.53
CA LEU A 349 4.96 7.41 10.91
C LEU A 349 5.41 8.88 11.03
N ARG A 350 6.32 9.34 10.19
CA ARG A 350 6.74 10.75 10.15
C ARG A 350 5.65 11.67 9.64
N ASN A 351 4.77 11.18 8.78
CA ASN A 351 3.67 11.95 8.17
C ASN A 351 2.27 11.60 8.73
N ARG A 352 2.21 10.89 9.85
CA ARG A 352 0.95 10.39 10.46
C ARG A 352 -0.06 11.46 10.88
N GLU A 353 0.38 12.71 11.02
CA GLU A 353 -0.52 13.83 11.35
C GLU A 353 -1.55 14.12 10.28
N HIS A 354 -1.31 13.71 9.04
CA HIS A 354 -2.26 13.85 7.94
C HIS A 354 -3.41 12.84 8.01
N GLY A 355 -3.30 11.84 8.91
CA GLY A 355 -4.25 10.74 9.01
C GLY A 355 -4.06 9.69 7.93
N ILE A 356 -4.60 8.52 8.15
CA ILE A 356 -4.58 7.40 7.19
C ILE A 356 -5.92 6.70 7.17
N VAL A 357 -6.38 6.30 5.98
CA VAL A 357 -7.61 5.53 5.80
C VAL A 357 -7.35 4.33 4.89
N PHE A 358 -7.97 3.21 5.23
CA PHE A 358 -8.01 2.00 4.41
C PHE A 358 -9.46 1.82 3.95
N LEU A 359 -9.67 1.73 2.65
CA LEU A 359 -10.96 1.43 2.05
C LEU A 359 -10.93 0.01 1.51
N ASN A 360 -12.03 -0.74 1.68
CA ASN A 360 -12.15 -2.04 1.04
C ASN A 360 -11.97 -1.92 -0.48
N GLY A 361 -11.33 -2.93 -1.07
CA GLY A 361 -11.08 -2.95 -2.50
C GLY A 361 -9.94 -2.05 -3.01
N ILE A 362 -9.39 -1.12 -2.19
CA ILE A 362 -8.03 -0.62 -2.43
C ILE A 362 -7.09 -1.72 -1.94
N SER A 363 -6.94 -2.74 -2.77
CA SER A 363 -6.34 -4.01 -2.36
C SER A 363 -5.43 -4.57 -3.42
N VAL A 364 -4.42 -5.29 -2.97
CA VAL A 364 -3.52 -6.06 -3.83
C VAL A 364 -3.34 -7.46 -3.25
N TRP A 365 -3.11 -8.44 -4.11
CA TRP A 365 -2.63 -9.74 -3.68
C TRP A 365 -1.12 -9.78 -3.79
N HIS A 366 -0.50 -10.23 -2.71
CA HIS A 366 0.95 -10.31 -2.64
C HIS A 366 1.38 -11.65 -2.05
N ARG A 367 2.58 -12.12 -2.46
CA ARG A 367 3.16 -13.33 -1.91
C ARG A 367 3.29 -13.22 -0.40
N TYR A 368 2.88 -14.27 0.31
CA TYR A 368 3.07 -14.37 1.75
C TYR A 368 4.57 -14.55 2.07
N PHE A 369 5.14 -13.64 2.83
CA PHE A 369 6.59 -13.57 3.05
C PHE A 369 7.04 -13.95 4.48
N GLU A 370 6.12 -14.16 5.43
CA GLU A 370 6.51 -14.54 6.80
C GLU A 370 7.09 -15.96 6.91
N ASP A 371 6.77 -16.85 5.96
CA ASP A 371 7.33 -18.20 5.91
C ASP A 371 8.77 -18.24 5.39
N LEU A 372 9.27 -17.10 4.87
CA LEU A 372 10.64 -17.02 4.37
C LEU A 372 11.62 -16.79 5.53
N PRO A 373 12.75 -17.53 5.58
CA PRO A 373 13.79 -17.25 6.56
C PRO A 373 14.32 -15.82 6.33
N PRO A 374 14.54 -15.05 7.41
CA PRO A 374 14.91 -13.63 7.27
C PRO A 374 16.25 -13.44 6.55
N GLY A 375 17.15 -14.41 6.56
CA GLY A 375 18.45 -14.32 5.90
C GLY A 375 19.20 -13.03 6.26
N SER A 376 19.87 -12.45 5.26
CA SER A 376 20.61 -11.19 5.42
C SER A 376 19.69 -9.96 5.60
N ASN A 377 18.39 -10.10 5.34
CA ASN A 377 17.41 -9.02 5.53
C ASN A 377 17.30 -8.66 7.02
N LEU A 378 17.52 -9.62 7.92
CA LEU A 378 17.56 -9.37 9.37
C LEU A 378 18.58 -8.28 9.77
N TYR A 379 19.66 -8.09 9.01
CA TYR A 379 20.57 -6.98 9.23
C TYR A 379 19.86 -5.64 9.06
N TYR A 380 19.07 -5.50 8.03
CA TYR A 380 18.31 -4.27 7.74
C TYR A 380 17.22 -4.06 8.78
N ASP A 381 16.46 -5.09 9.13
CA ASP A 381 15.43 -5.03 10.17
C ASP A 381 16.03 -4.49 11.48
N ILE A 382 17.14 -5.07 11.93
CA ILE A 382 17.77 -4.65 13.19
C ILE A 382 18.32 -3.22 13.11
N ARG A 383 19.05 -2.89 12.04
CA ARG A 383 19.62 -1.55 11.89
C ARG A 383 18.55 -0.48 11.82
N ASN A 384 17.52 -0.74 11.01
CA ASN A 384 16.46 0.22 10.74
C ASN A 384 15.49 0.36 11.92
N ASP A 385 15.14 -0.74 12.62
CA ASP A 385 14.43 -0.66 13.91
C ASP A 385 15.16 0.21 14.94
N LEU A 386 16.48 0.08 15.05
CA LEU A 386 17.27 0.92 15.97
C LEU A 386 17.25 2.40 15.56
N ILE A 387 17.27 2.69 14.26
CA ILE A 387 17.11 4.06 13.74
C ILE A 387 15.71 4.56 14.09
N GLU A 388 14.66 3.78 13.79
CA GLU A 388 13.26 4.13 14.03
C GLU A 388 13.00 4.41 15.52
N ILE A 389 13.52 3.59 16.43
CA ILE A 389 13.44 3.83 17.87
C ILE A 389 14.00 5.22 18.24
N THR A 390 15.06 5.68 17.57
CA THR A 390 15.59 7.03 17.85
C THR A 390 14.71 8.15 17.31
N GLN A 391 13.93 7.88 16.26
CA GLN A 391 13.05 8.88 15.64
C GLN A 391 11.72 9.01 16.40
N GLN A 392 11.13 7.90 16.83
CA GLN A 392 9.79 7.87 17.40
C GLN A 392 9.71 8.18 18.89
N TYR A 393 10.83 8.05 19.63
CA TYR A 393 10.83 8.20 21.07
C TYR A 393 11.76 9.32 21.55
N ASP A 394 11.38 9.95 22.67
CA ASP A 394 12.27 10.85 23.37
C ASP A 394 13.56 10.12 23.78
N ARG A 395 14.62 10.87 23.98
CA ARG A 395 15.96 10.33 24.21
C ARG A 395 16.08 9.35 25.39
N LYS A 396 15.33 9.55 26.48
CA LYS A 396 15.36 8.68 27.65
C LYS A 396 14.70 7.35 27.33
N THR A 397 13.56 7.41 26.71
CA THR A 397 12.76 6.26 26.25
C THR A 397 13.50 5.50 25.15
N ALA A 398 14.03 6.19 24.14
CA ALA A 398 14.83 5.59 23.08
C ALA A 398 16.02 4.81 23.64
N LYS A 399 16.77 5.36 24.58
CA LYS A 399 17.91 4.65 25.22
C LYS A 399 17.49 3.33 25.86
N LYS A 400 16.33 3.31 26.55
CA LYS A 400 15.78 2.09 27.17
C LYS A 400 15.39 1.07 26.10
N TYR A 401 14.69 1.50 25.03
CA TYR A 401 14.22 0.60 23.98
C TYR A 401 15.35 0.07 23.11
N LEU A 402 16.33 0.87 22.74
CA LEU A 402 17.51 0.44 21.99
C LEU A 402 18.21 -0.75 22.67
N TRP A 403 18.44 -0.64 24.00
CA TRP A 403 19.07 -1.72 24.75
C TRP A 403 18.18 -2.96 24.84
N SER A 404 16.90 -2.80 25.24
CA SER A 404 15.98 -3.93 25.42
C SER A 404 15.67 -4.64 24.11
N PHE A 405 15.51 -3.89 23.02
CA PHE A 405 15.30 -4.43 21.69
C PHE A 405 16.48 -5.28 21.23
N TYR A 406 17.68 -4.72 21.22
CA TYR A 406 18.88 -5.43 20.80
C TYR A 406 19.09 -6.71 21.60
N TRP A 407 19.00 -6.62 22.94
CA TRP A 407 19.21 -7.76 23.82
C TRP A 407 18.20 -8.88 23.61
N LYS A 408 16.92 -8.54 23.53
CA LYS A 408 15.87 -9.52 23.24
C LYS A 408 16.09 -10.22 21.90
N ARG A 409 16.39 -9.46 20.86
CA ARG A 409 16.63 -10.00 19.51
C ARG A 409 17.84 -10.93 19.49
N LEU A 410 18.93 -10.56 20.15
CA LEU A 410 20.13 -11.38 20.23
C LEU A 410 19.91 -12.64 21.09
N ALA A 411 19.33 -12.52 22.29
CA ALA A 411 19.13 -13.62 23.23
C ALA A 411 18.29 -14.76 22.62
N VAL A 412 17.21 -14.43 21.91
CA VAL A 412 16.37 -15.41 21.23
C VAL A 412 17.17 -16.22 20.17
N ARG A 413 18.04 -15.56 19.39
CA ARG A 413 18.84 -16.23 18.36
C ARG A 413 19.91 -17.11 18.97
N VAL A 414 20.53 -16.65 20.03
CA VAL A 414 21.52 -17.43 20.78
C VAL A 414 20.86 -18.65 21.42
N ALA A 415 19.74 -18.48 22.12
CA ALA A 415 18.98 -19.57 22.74
C ALA A 415 18.50 -20.62 21.73
N ARG A 416 18.20 -20.21 20.50
CA ARG A 416 17.79 -21.11 19.40
C ARG A 416 18.97 -21.63 18.58
N ASN A 417 20.22 -21.38 18.99
CA ASN A 417 21.45 -21.74 18.26
C ASN A 417 21.50 -21.23 16.79
N LYS A 418 20.84 -20.11 16.52
CA LYS A 418 20.78 -19.48 15.20
C LYS A 418 21.95 -18.52 15.01
N LYS A 419 23.14 -19.07 14.73
CA LYS A 419 24.41 -18.33 14.69
C LYS A 419 24.43 -17.24 13.64
N ASP A 420 23.87 -17.52 12.48
CA ASP A 420 23.81 -16.59 11.33
C ASP A 420 22.93 -15.40 11.62
N GLU A 421 21.73 -15.67 12.16
CA GLU A 421 20.82 -14.63 12.57
C GLU A 421 21.43 -13.76 13.71
N ALA A 422 22.12 -14.38 14.67
CA ALA A 422 22.83 -13.64 15.71
C ALA A 422 23.91 -12.72 15.13
N TYR A 423 24.63 -13.16 14.11
CA TYR A 423 25.60 -12.33 13.40
C TYR A 423 24.93 -11.09 12.78
N TRP A 424 23.78 -11.25 12.08
CA TRP A 424 23.09 -10.13 11.47
C TRP A 424 22.58 -9.12 12.51
N VAL A 425 22.09 -9.59 13.67
CA VAL A 425 21.71 -8.73 14.80
C VAL A 425 22.88 -7.89 15.28
N ILE A 426 24.05 -8.50 15.47
CA ILE A 426 25.27 -7.83 15.92
C ILE A 426 25.74 -6.79 14.89
N GLN A 427 25.77 -7.17 13.62
CA GLN A 427 26.27 -6.30 12.54
C GLN A 427 25.34 -5.10 12.31
N GLY A 428 24.00 -5.31 12.31
CA GLY A 428 23.03 -4.23 12.19
C GLY A 428 23.18 -3.20 13.31
N ALA A 429 23.30 -3.67 14.57
CA ALA A 429 23.51 -2.78 15.71
C ALA A 429 24.87 -2.07 15.67
N ASN A 430 25.92 -2.75 15.21
CA ASN A 430 27.26 -2.14 15.10
C ASN A 430 27.26 -1.00 14.05
N ASP A 431 26.59 -1.20 12.92
CA ASP A 431 26.50 -0.20 11.86
C ASP A 431 25.60 0.98 12.27
N PHE A 432 24.50 0.74 12.97
CA PHE A 432 23.71 1.80 13.61
C PHE A 432 24.58 2.69 14.51
N LEU A 433 25.45 2.10 15.34
CA LEU A 433 26.28 2.84 16.26
C LEU A 433 27.38 3.72 15.62
N LYS A 434 27.61 3.56 14.31
CA LYS A 434 28.48 4.44 13.51
C LYS A 434 27.86 5.79 13.19
N GLY A 435 26.53 5.88 13.29
CA GLY A 435 25.76 7.09 13.09
C GLY A 435 25.30 7.34 11.65
N PRO A 436 24.42 8.34 11.43
CA PRO A 436 23.80 8.58 10.14
C PRO A 436 24.81 8.95 9.04
N GLU A 437 25.79 9.78 9.34
CA GLU A 437 26.78 10.22 8.34
C GLU A 437 27.56 9.05 7.73
N TRP A 438 27.89 8.03 8.55
CA TRP A 438 28.54 6.82 8.04
C TRP A 438 27.60 6.08 7.08
N LEU A 439 26.34 5.89 7.48
CA LEU A 439 25.35 5.15 6.70
C LEU A 439 25.19 5.71 5.28
N TRP A 440 25.08 7.04 5.17
CA TRP A 440 24.85 7.69 3.87
C TRP A 440 26.10 7.86 3.01
N LYS A 441 27.26 7.61 3.56
CA LYS A 441 28.52 7.53 2.78
C LYS A 441 28.75 6.17 2.16
N GLN A 442 27.96 5.14 2.57
CA GLN A 442 28.11 3.81 2.00
C GLN A 442 27.47 3.73 0.62
N ASP A 443 28.10 3.01 -0.29
CA ASP A 443 27.40 2.51 -1.47
C ASP A 443 26.47 1.37 -1.04
N PRO A 444 25.15 1.49 -1.24
CA PRO A 444 24.17 0.55 -0.68
C PRO A 444 24.31 -0.85 -1.28
N GLU A 445 24.59 -0.96 -2.59
CA GLU A 445 24.74 -2.25 -3.25
C GLU A 445 26.01 -2.97 -2.83
N GLN A 446 27.13 -2.25 -2.69
CA GLN A 446 28.38 -2.83 -2.19
C GLN A 446 28.26 -3.26 -0.75
N LEU A 447 27.57 -2.47 0.11
CA LEU A 447 27.28 -2.86 1.48
C LEU A 447 26.41 -4.13 1.51
N HIS A 448 25.39 -4.22 0.68
CA HIS A 448 24.54 -5.40 0.59
C HIS A 448 25.32 -6.65 0.14
N LYS A 449 26.15 -6.54 -0.88
CA LYS A 449 27.04 -7.64 -1.32
C LYS A 449 27.97 -8.09 -0.18
N LYS A 450 28.55 -7.15 0.56
CA LYS A 450 29.41 -7.45 1.72
C LYS A 450 28.64 -8.18 2.82
N ILE A 451 27.40 -7.76 3.11
CA ILE A 451 26.56 -8.37 4.13
C ILE A 451 26.18 -9.80 3.73
N ARG A 452 25.87 -10.06 2.48
CA ARG A 452 25.52 -11.40 2.00
C ARG A 452 26.69 -12.40 1.93
N ASN A 453 27.91 -11.90 1.73
CA ASN A 453 29.09 -12.74 1.48
C ASN A 453 29.95 -13.01 2.71
N VAL A 454 29.40 -12.86 3.92
CA VAL A 454 30.19 -13.08 5.14
C VAL A 454 30.33 -14.56 5.44
N GLY A 455 31.58 -15.03 5.50
CA GLY A 455 31.94 -16.37 5.99
C GLY A 455 31.81 -16.46 7.51
N TYR A 456 31.46 -17.64 7.99
CA TYR A 456 31.12 -17.89 9.39
C TYR A 456 32.37 -18.16 10.25
N ASP A 457 33.15 -17.13 10.58
CA ASP A 457 34.30 -17.27 11.43
C ASP A 457 34.03 -16.97 12.93
N CYS A 458 34.47 -17.91 13.76
CA CYS A 458 34.65 -17.86 15.21
C CYS A 458 33.54 -17.27 16.12
N ILE A 459 32.81 -18.16 16.82
CA ILE A 459 31.76 -17.84 17.81
C ILE A 459 32.27 -17.00 18.98
N ILE A 460 33.50 -17.21 19.46
CA ILE A 460 34.06 -16.52 20.62
C ILE A 460 34.31 -15.05 20.35
N GLN A 461 34.79 -14.72 19.16
CA GLN A 461 35.01 -13.35 18.74
C GLN A 461 33.69 -12.55 18.66
N ARG A 462 32.60 -13.22 18.24
CA ARG A 462 31.26 -12.63 18.18
C ARG A 462 30.62 -12.37 19.54
N TRP A 463 30.90 -13.23 20.53
CA TRP A 463 30.46 -13.00 21.90
C TRP A 463 31.13 -11.73 22.48
N CYS A 464 32.41 -11.54 22.28
CA CYS A 464 33.10 -10.34 22.70
C CYS A 464 32.55 -9.08 22.01
N GLU A 465 32.22 -9.17 20.72
CA GLU A 465 31.59 -8.07 19.98
C GLU A 465 30.20 -7.76 20.50
N SER A 466 29.37 -8.79 20.74
CA SER A 466 28.01 -8.59 21.25
C SER A 466 28.00 -7.93 22.64
N VAL A 467 28.88 -8.33 23.52
CA VAL A 467 29.06 -7.70 24.84
C VAL A 467 29.50 -6.25 24.69
N LYS A 468 30.49 -5.96 23.82
CA LYS A 468 30.91 -4.58 23.53
C LYS A 468 29.77 -3.73 23.01
N ILE A 469 28.91 -4.26 22.09
CA ILE A 469 27.73 -3.57 21.56
C ILE A 469 26.71 -3.33 22.66
N CYS A 470 26.41 -4.34 23.50
CA CYS A 470 25.54 -4.16 24.67
C CYS A 470 26.03 -3.03 25.57
N CYS A 471 27.33 -3.02 25.93
CA CYS A 471 27.92 -1.94 26.70
C CYS A 471 27.83 -0.59 26.01
N ARG A 472 28.05 -0.54 24.69
CA ARG A 472 27.96 0.71 23.92
C ARG A 472 26.51 1.20 23.85
N LEU A 473 25.50 0.33 23.73
CA LEU A 473 24.08 0.69 23.76
C LEU A 473 23.66 1.15 25.17
N LEU A 474 24.16 0.54 26.24
CA LEU A 474 23.91 1.00 27.62
C LEU A 474 24.49 2.39 27.88
N ILE A 475 25.70 2.62 27.35
CA ILE A 475 26.43 3.87 27.52
C ILE A 475 26.19 4.79 26.32
N ILE A 476 25.25 4.41 25.44
CA ILE A 476 25.05 5.10 24.17
C ILE A 476 25.10 6.60 24.39
N ARG A 477 26.12 7.20 23.79
CA ARG A 477 26.38 8.61 24.01
C ARG A 477 25.17 9.38 23.51
N LYS A 478 24.79 10.36 24.31
CA LYS A 478 23.82 11.40 23.91
C LYS A 478 23.96 11.75 22.43
N LYS A 479 25.21 11.77 21.95
CA LYS A 479 25.57 12.14 20.60
C LYS A 479 24.94 11.28 19.53
N VAL A 480 24.97 9.94 19.58
CA VAL A 480 24.44 9.09 18.48
C VAL A 480 22.93 9.22 18.36
N ILE A 481 22.19 9.17 19.49
CA ILE A 481 20.72 9.37 19.44
C ILE A 481 20.41 10.78 18.92
N THR A 482 21.09 11.81 19.44
CA THR A 482 20.89 13.19 19.01
C THR A 482 21.25 13.36 17.53
N ASP A 483 22.33 12.72 17.05
CA ASP A 483 22.75 12.81 15.65
C ASP A 483 21.65 12.23 14.71
N TYR A 484 21.03 11.10 15.07
CA TYR A 484 19.88 10.58 14.32
C TYR A 484 18.69 11.53 14.42
N GLN A 485 18.33 12.02 15.60
CA GLN A 485 17.17 12.90 15.80
C GLN A 485 17.31 14.26 15.08
N THR A 486 18.53 14.83 15.02
CA THR A 486 18.74 16.19 14.49
C THR A 486 19.21 16.23 13.05
N ASN A 487 19.85 15.17 12.56
CA ASN A 487 20.49 15.19 11.25
C ASN A 487 19.74 14.40 10.18
N MET A 488 18.64 13.69 10.52
CA MET A 488 17.86 12.92 9.55
C MET A 488 17.28 13.80 8.44
N SER A 489 16.73 14.95 8.80
CA SER A 489 16.15 15.90 7.85
C SER A 489 17.12 16.39 6.76
N LYS A 490 18.43 16.26 6.97
CA LYS A 490 19.43 16.58 5.93
C LYS A 490 19.39 15.59 4.77
N TYR A 491 18.86 14.40 4.99
CA TYR A 491 18.88 13.29 4.04
C TYR A 491 17.52 13.05 3.39
N THR A 492 16.50 13.79 3.82
CA THR A 492 15.13 13.74 3.24
C THR A 492 14.92 14.78 2.13
N THR A 493 15.99 15.42 1.66
CA THR A 493 15.89 16.49 0.65
C THR A 493 16.23 15.99 -0.76
N ARG A 494 15.63 16.61 -1.79
CA ARG A 494 15.96 16.38 -3.20
C ARG A 494 17.48 16.45 -3.44
N LYS A 495 18.16 17.46 -2.89
CA LYS A 495 19.61 17.63 -3.04
C LYS A 495 20.40 16.44 -2.48
N ALA A 496 19.99 15.91 -1.33
CA ALA A 496 20.64 14.75 -0.75
C ALA A 496 20.44 13.50 -1.59
N TRP A 497 19.23 13.29 -2.09
CA TRP A 497 18.88 12.14 -2.92
C TRP A 497 19.52 12.16 -4.29
N ILE A 498 19.55 13.32 -4.98
CA ILE A 498 20.29 13.48 -6.25
C ILE A 498 21.76 13.06 -6.06
N LYS A 499 22.40 13.53 -5.00
CA LYS A 499 23.77 13.13 -4.68
C LYS A 499 23.91 11.63 -4.36
N TYR A 500 22.94 11.05 -3.64
CA TYR A 500 22.98 9.64 -3.22
C TYR A 500 22.76 8.68 -4.39
N LEU A 501 21.85 9.02 -5.27
CA LEU A 501 21.55 8.25 -6.48
C LEU A 501 22.57 8.49 -7.60
N GLY A 502 23.28 9.62 -7.57
CA GLY A 502 24.25 10.01 -8.61
C GLY A 502 23.59 10.57 -9.87
N LEU A 503 22.51 11.34 -9.68
CA LEU A 503 21.73 12.02 -10.73
C LEU A 503 22.34 13.36 -11.10
#